data_d87c5fc4212616e8449efd816a0b0fd8
#
_entry.id   d87c5fc4212616e8449efd816a0b0fd8
#
_cell.length_a   1.000
_cell.length_b   1.000
_cell.length_c   1.000
_cell.angle_alpha   90.00
_cell.angle_beta   90.00
_cell.angle_gamma   90.00
#
_symmetry.space_group_name_H-M   'P 1'
#
loop_
_entity.id
_entity.type
_entity.pdbx_description
1 polymer ?
#
loop_
_entity_poly.entity_id
_entity_poly.type
_entity_poly.pdbx_seq_one_letter_code
_entity_poly.pdbx_strand_id
1 'polypeptide(L)'
;PAYYYLLLPKELIDGDNWKLMFWSALGLASIILPALVYLFRNWRKYRLVAASLLLGAVMLLIPAVGAVFNGGMSASNRWTLLLYLPFAFSVMVFVKAISEQAVSQKEMRLIFTPSGIYLVYLVAMFFLENDYKLFLPVIFLLLSLGASYLVNEGRALKRALLLTVAANLAFNALYAALPYNGNFAANMLVRGE
;
A
#
# COMPACT_ATOMS: atom_id res chain seq x y z
N PRO A 1 16.16 -9.40 12.84
CA PRO A 1 15.69 -9.31 14.20
C PRO A 1 14.34 -8.55 14.27
N ALA A 2 13.74 -8.48 15.48
CA ALA A 2 12.38 -7.95 15.70
C ALA A 2 12.17 -6.50 15.18
N TYR A 3 13.18 -5.65 15.26
CA TYR A 3 13.14 -4.27 14.79
C TYR A 3 12.84 -4.15 13.28
N TYR A 4 13.32 -5.08 12.49
CA TYR A 4 13.02 -5.16 11.05
C TYR A 4 11.51 -5.29 10.78
N TYR A 5 10.84 -6.19 11.50
CA TYR A 5 9.41 -6.43 11.31
C TYR A 5 8.53 -5.27 11.79
N LEU A 6 9.02 -4.48 12.75
CA LEU A 6 8.32 -3.25 13.20
C LEU A 6 8.40 -2.13 12.15
N LEU A 7 9.52 -2.03 11.44
CA LEU A 7 9.70 -1.01 10.40
C LEU A 7 9.13 -1.42 9.04
N LEU A 8 8.92 -2.72 8.81
CA LEU A 8 8.44 -3.23 7.53
C LEU A 8 7.18 -2.50 6.98
N PRO A 9 6.14 -2.18 7.79
CA PRO A 9 4.99 -1.44 7.28
C PRO A 9 5.32 -0.02 6.81
N LYS A 10 6.27 0.65 7.47
CA LYS A 10 6.76 1.98 7.05
C LYS A 10 7.53 1.87 5.74
N GLU A 11 8.41 0.92 5.64
CA GLU A 11 9.30 0.75 4.49
C GLU A 11 8.59 0.25 3.23
N LEU A 12 7.50 -0.49 3.38
CA LEU A 12 6.61 -0.82 2.26
C LEU A 12 5.99 0.43 1.61
N ILE A 13 5.89 1.53 2.37
CA ILE A 13 5.34 2.80 1.90
C ILE A 13 6.44 3.73 1.42
N ASP A 14 7.52 3.82 2.15
CA ASP A 14 8.60 4.80 1.95
C ASP A 14 9.56 4.40 0.80
N GLY A 15 9.66 3.12 0.48
CA GLY A 15 10.48 2.62 -0.64
C GLY A 15 11.98 2.90 -0.54
N ASP A 16 12.43 3.57 0.51
CA ASP A 16 13.77 4.17 0.64
C ASP A 16 14.79 3.26 1.36
N ASN A 17 14.51 1.96 1.47
CA ASN A 17 15.35 1.11 2.30
C ASN A 17 16.18 0.08 1.53
N TRP A 18 17.19 0.59 0.85
CA TRP A 18 18.28 -0.27 0.38
C TRP A 18 19.16 -0.81 1.54
N LYS A 19 19.09 -0.24 2.74
CA LYS A 19 19.77 -0.70 3.95
C LYS A 19 19.21 -1.99 4.52
N LEU A 20 17.93 -2.24 4.30
CA LEU A 20 17.32 -3.52 4.58
C LEU A 20 17.32 -4.29 3.27
N MET A 21 17.91 -5.45 3.22
CA MET A 21 18.06 -6.33 2.04
C MET A 21 16.75 -6.70 1.33
N PHE A 22 15.68 -5.89 1.48
CA PHE A 22 14.32 -6.20 1.08
C PHE A 22 13.74 -5.10 0.20
N TRP A 23 14.31 -4.92 -0.96
CA TRP A 23 13.69 -4.09 -1.97
C TRP A 23 12.33 -4.65 -2.32
N SER A 24 11.30 -3.98 -1.85
CA SER A 24 9.94 -4.18 -2.34
C SER A 24 9.69 -3.19 -3.48
N ALA A 25 9.17 -3.70 -4.60
CA ALA A 25 8.74 -2.85 -5.72
C ALA A 25 7.30 -2.36 -5.55
N LEU A 26 6.73 -2.43 -4.34
CA LEU A 26 5.34 -2.10 -4.06
C LEU A 26 5.17 -0.60 -3.76
N GLY A 27 4.78 0.18 -4.76
CA GLY A 27 4.19 1.50 -4.56
C GLY A 27 2.67 1.38 -4.46
N LEU A 28 2.13 1.30 -3.25
CA LEU A 28 0.71 1.05 -3.02
C LEU A 28 -0.04 2.35 -2.74
N ALA A 29 -1.22 2.52 -3.36
CA ALA A 29 -2.13 3.60 -3.00
C ALA A 29 -2.81 3.32 -1.66
N SER A 30 -3.07 4.35 -0.86
CA SER A 30 -3.62 4.24 0.50
C SER A 30 -4.98 3.53 0.56
N ILE A 31 -5.76 3.54 -0.53
CA ILE A 31 -7.03 2.81 -0.63
C ILE A 31 -6.88 1.29 -0.55
N ILE A 32 -5.68 0.78 -0.73
CA ILE A 32 -5.43 -0.66 -0.69
C ILE A 32 -5.77 -1.26 0.67
N LEU A 33 -5.51 -0.55 1.75
CA LEU A 33 -5.75 -1.06 3.09
C LEU A 33 -7.23 -1.37 3.35
N PRO A 34 -8.19 -0.43 3.17
CA PRO A 34 -9.62 -0.76 3.27
C PRO A 34 -10.07 -1.78 2.22
N ALA A 35 -9.48 -1.77 1.01
CA ALA A 35 -9.81 -2.74 -0.02
C ALA A 35 -9.43 -4.17 0.37
N LEU A 36 -8.27 -4.37 0.98
CA LEU A 36 -7.84 -5.67 1.51
C LEU A 36 -8.77 -6.15 2.62
N VAL A 37 -9.11 -5.27 3.57
CA VAL A 37 -10.05 -5.63 4.64
C VAL A 37 -11.39 -6.08 4.07
N TYR A 38 -11.92 -5.35 3.10
CA TYR A 38 -13.16 -5.74 2.40
C TYR A 38 -13.02 -7.11 1.72
N LEU A 39 -11.94 -7.35 0.99
CA LEU A 39 -11.69 -8.60 0.30
C LEU A 39 -11.60 -9.77 1.27
N PHE A 40 -10.82 -9.64 2.36
CA PHE A 40 -10.66 -10.68 3.35
C PHE A 40 -11.94 -10.97 4.15
N ARG A 41 -12.78 -9.96 4.39
CA ARG A 41 -14.11 -10.19 4.98
C ARG A 41 -15.02 -10.99 4.05
N ASN A 42 -14.85 -10.84 2.76
CA ASN A 42 -15.58 -11.56 1.73
C ASN A 42 -14.73 -12.73 1.14
N TRP A 43 -13.80 -13.30 1.93
CA TRP A 43 -12.80 -14.26 1.46
C TRP A 43 -13.39 -15.48 0.76
N ARG A 44 -14.57 -15.95 1.17
CA ARG A 44 -15.26 -17.09 0.54
C ARG A 44 -15.59 -16.81 -0.92
N LYS A 45 -15.92 -15.58 -1.27
CA LYS A 45 -16.22 -15.14 -2.62
C LYS A 45 -14.95 -14.92 -3.45
N TYR A 46 -13.86 -14.48 -2.82
CA TYR A 46 -12.62 -14.08 -3.47
C TYR A 46 -11.41 -14.94 -3.04
N ARG A 47 -11.68 -16.21 -2.70
CA ARG A 47 -10.70 -17.11 -2.06
C ARG A 47 -9.36 -17.24 -2.79
N LEU A 48 -9.34 -17.24 -4.13
CA LEU A 48 -8.09 -17.34 -4.90
C LEU A 48 -7.23 -16.09 -4.73
N VAL A 49 -7.85 -14.93 -4.81
CA VAL A 49 -7.14 -13.65 -4.64
C VAL A 49 -6.68 -13.48 -3.19
N ALA A 50 -7.52 -13.83 -2.21
CA ALA A 50 -7.14 -13.81 -0.81
C ALA A 50 -5.98 -14.77 -0.52
N ALA A 51 -6.02 -15.99 -1.08
CA ALA A 51 -4.94 -16.96 -0.95
C ALA A 51 -3.63 -16.48 -1.59
N SER A 52 -3.67 -15.86 -2.78
CA SER A 52 -2.48 -15.31 -3.42
C SER A 52 -1.85 -14.16 -2.62
N LEU A 53 -2.68 -13.31 -2.00
CA LEU A 53 -2.19 -12.25 -1.11
C LEU A 53 -1.58 -12.80 0.18
N LEU A 54 -2.22 -13.81 0.80
CA LEU A 54 -1.66 -14.48 1.97
C LEU A 54 -0.35 -15.19 1.64
N LEU A 55 -0.30 -15.90 0.53
CA LEU A 55 0.94 -16.55 0.06
C LEU A 55 2.03 -15.49 -0.16
N GLY A 56 1.71 -14.38 -0.84
CA GLY A 56 2.65 -13.27 -1.02
C GLY A 56 3.14 -12.68 0.31
N ALA A 57 2.25 -12.50 1.29
CA ALA A 57 2.62 -12.03 2.62
C ALA A 57 3.56 -13.01 3.33
N VAL A 58 3.27 -14.32 3.29
CA VAL A 58 4.15 -15.36 3.85
C VAL A 58 5.51 -15.36 3.14
N MET A 59 5.52 -15.25 1.81
CA MET A 59 6.76 -15.20 1.03
C MET A 59 7.61 -13.96 1.39
N LEU A 60 6.99 -12.81 1.68
CA LEU A 60 7.69 -11.60 2.14
C LEU A 60 8.41 -11.81 3.49
N LEU A 61 7.87 -12.66 4.36
CA LEU A 61 8.48 -12.95 5.66
C LEU A 61 9.70 -13.89 5.56
N ILE A 62 9.93 -14.51 4.40
CA ILE A 62 11.00 -15.48 4.21
C ILE A 62 12.07 -14.89 3.29
N PRO A 63 13.22 -14.40 3.82
CA PRO A 63 14.28 -13.79 3.01
C PRO A 63 14.81 -14.67 1.89
N ALA A 64 14.85 -16.00 2.12
CA ALA A 64 15.30 -16.97 1.13
C ALA A 64 14.46 -16.93 -0.15
N VAL A 65 13.17 -16.60 -0.07
CA VAL A 65 12.31 -16.46 -1.24
C VAL A 65 12.80 -15.32 -2.13
N GLY A 66 13.13 -14.17 -1.56
CA GLY A 66 13.70 -13.04 -2.29
C GLY A 66 15.03 -13.41 -2.99
N ALA A 67 15.87 -14.21 -2.35
CA ALA A 67 17.11 -14.69 -2.95
C ALA A 67 16.84 -15.65 -4.12
N VAL A 68 15.91 -16.60 -3.97
CA VAL A 68 15.52 -17.55 -5.04
C VAL A 68 15.03 -16.79 -6.27
N PHE A 69 14.12 -15.84 -6.11
CA PHE A 69 13.60 -15.03 -7.22
C PHE A 69 14.65 -14.08 -7.85
N ASN A 70 15.74 -13.82 -7.16
CA ASN A 70 16.87 -13.04 -7.65
C ASN A 70 18.06 -13.92 -8.11
N GLY A 71 17.80 -15.14 -8.55
CA GLY A 71 18.81 -16.04 -9.09
C GLY A 71 19.82 -16.56 -8.06
N GLY A 72 19.46 -16.61 -6.79
CA GLY A 72 20.33 -17.09 -5.71
C GLY A 72 21.38 -16.08 -5.23
N MET A 73 21.37 -14.85 -5.74
CA MET A 73 22.37 -13.81 -5.39
C MET A 73 22.05 -13.15 -4.04
N SER A 74 21.33 -12.05 -4.05
CA SER A 74 20.95 -11.30 -2.86
C SER A 74 19.44 -11.40 -2.61
N ALA A 75 19.01 -11.32 -1.35
CA ALA A 75 17.60 -11.25 -1.04
C ALA A 75 17.02 -9.94 -1.63
N SER A 76 16.13 -10.07 -2.62
CA SER A 76 15.45 -8.95 -3.26
C SER A 76 14.00 -9.30 -3.48
N ASN A 77 13.10 -8.42 -3.02
CA ASN A 77 11.65 -8.63 -3.12
C ASN A 77 11.06 -8.03 -4.41
N ARG A 78 11.82 -7.93 -5.49
CA ARG A 78 11.32 -7.48 -6.80
C ARG A 78 10.17 -8.34 -7.34
N TRP A 79 10.10 -9.60 -6.94
CA TRP A 79 9.00 -10.51 -7.25
C TRP A 79 7.63 -9.99 -6.76
N THR A 80 7.62 -9.05 -5.81
CA THR A 80 6.39 -8.42 -5.32
C THR A 80 5.61 -7.68 -6.39
N LEU A 81 6.22 -7.37 -7.53
CA LEU A 81 5.50 -6.88 -8.72
C LEU A 81 4.33 -7.79 -9.11
N LEU A 82 4.44 -9.09 -8.89
CA LEU A 82 3.35 -10.04 -9.16
C LEU A 82 2.11 -9.80 -8.28
N LEU A 83 2.30 -9.17 -7.12
CA LEU A 83 1.21 -8.84 -6.20
C LEU A 83 0.36 -7.64 -6.66
N TYR A 84 0.80 -6.86 -7.66
CA TYR A 84 -0.01 -5.75 -8.17
C TYR A 84 -1.36 -6.21 -8.73
N LEU A 85 -1.41 -7.36 -9.39
CA LEU A 85 -2.67 -7.89 -9.91
C LEU A 85 -3.70 -8.18 -8.82
N PRO A 86 -3.39 -8.98 -7.78
CA PRO A 86 -4.33 -9.21 -6.69
C PRO A 86 -4.64 -7.95 -5.88
N PHE A 87 -3.70 -7.00 -5.75
CA PHE A 87 -3.98 -5.70 -5.13
C PHE A 87 -4.95 -4.87 -5.97
N ALA A 88 -4.69 -4.72 -7.27
CA ALA A 88 -5.59 -3.99 -8.18
C ALA A 88 -6.99 -4.60 -8.20
N PHE A 89 -7.09 -5.94 -8.21
CA PHE A 89 -8.36 -6.64 -8.10
C PHE A 89 -9.07 -6.30 -6.78
N SER A 90 -8.36 -6.29 -5.65
CA SER A 90 -8.95 -5.94 -4.35
C SER A 90 -9.53 -4.52 -4.35
N VAL A 91 -8.80 -3.55 -4.92
CA VAL A 91 -9.28 -2.18 -5.09
C VAL A 91 -10.52 -2.13 -5.98
N MET A 92 -10.48 -2.82 -7.11
CA MET A 92 -11.61 -2.85 -8.06
C MET A 92 -12.90 -3.37 -7.41
N VAL A 93 -12.82 -4.48 -6.68
CA VAL A 93 -14.00 -5.08 -6.00
C VAL A 93 -14.53 -4.17 -4.90
N PHE A 94 -13.64 -3.53 -4.14
CA PHE A 94 -14.02 -2.59 -3.09
C PHE A 94 -14.68 -1.35 -3.69
N VAL A 95 -14.06 -0.72 -4.69
CA VAL A 95 -14.61 0.46 -5.39
C VAL A 95 -15.95 0.13 -6.04
N LYS A 96 -16.12 -1.07 -6.60
CA LYS A 96 -17.42 -1.52 -7.11
C LYS A 96 -18.46 -1.57 -5.99
N ALA A 97 -18.16 -2.24 -4.89
CA ALA A 97 -19.09 -2.41 -3.78
C ALA A 97 -19.58 -1.07 -3.18
N ILE A 98 -18.65 -0.14 -2.93
CA ILE A 98 -19.04 1.19 -2.41
C ILE A 98 -19.77 2.04 -3.45
N SER A 99 -19.45 1.90 -4.73
CA SER A 99 -20.14 2.62 -5.81
C SER A 99 -21.60 2.13 -6.00
N GLU A 100 -21.85 0.87 -5.68
CA GLU A 100 -23.19 0.28 -5.69
C GLU A 100 -23.91 0.47 -4.34
N GLN A 101 -23.30 1.19 -3.39
CA GLN A 101 -23.80 1.40 -2.02
C GLN A 101 -24.10 0.07 -1.30
N ALA A 102 -23.38 -0.96 -1.65
CA ALA A 102 -23.58 -2.32 -1.16
C ALA A 102 -22.96 -2.59 0.20
N VAL A 103 -22.22 -1.62 0.77
CA VAL A 103 -21.53 -1.76 2.04
C VAL A 103 -22.32 -1.06 3.13
N SER A 104 -22.80 -1.81 4.12
CA SER A 104 -23.55 -1.23 5.25
C SER A 104 -22.64 -0.35 6.12
N GLN A 105 -23.24 0.59 6.86
CA GLN A 105 -22.52 1.47 7.79
C GLN A 105 -21.70 0.70 8.84
N LYS A 106 -22.28 -0.40 9.36
CA LYS A 106 -21.57 -1.28 10.30
C LYS A 106 -20.35 -1.93 9.65
N GLU A 107 -20.49 -2.39 8.43
CA GLU A 107 -19.40 -3.03 7.67
C GLU A 107 -18.34 -1.99 7.31
N MET A 108 -18.71 -0.80 6.89
CA MET A 108 -17.80 0.30 6.60
C MET A 108 -16.92 0.65 7.81
N ARG A 109 -17.51 0.74 9.00
CA ARG A 109 -16.75 0.95 10.25
C ARG A 109 -15.72 -0.16 10.47
N LEU A 110 -16.11 -1.42 10.28
CA LEU A 110 -15.20 -2.56 10.43
C LEU A 110 -14.07 -2.56 9.38
N ILE A 111 -14.35 -2.11 8.16
CA ILE A 111 -13.34 -1.97 7.10
C ILE A 111 -12.36 -0.85 7.44
N PHE A 112 -12.83 0.25 8.01
CA PHE A 112 -12.00 1.41 8.35
C PHE A 112 -11.20 1.26 9.64
N THR A 113 -11.60 0.37 10.55
CA THR A 113 -10.90 0.17 11.83
C THR A 113 -9.40 -0.15 11.66
N PRO A 114 -8.97 -1.12 10.84
CA PRO A 114 -7.55 -1.37 10.63
C PRO A 114 -6.81 -0.18 9.99
N SER A 115 -7.49 0.56 9.12
CA SER A 115 -6.93 1.79 8.53
C SER A 115 -6.74 2.89 9.57
N GLY A 116 -7.67 2.99 10.53
CA GLY A 116 -7.55 3.91 11.67
C GLY A 116 -6.39 3.54 12.60
N ILE A 117 -6.21 2.26 12.89
CA ILE A 117 -5.07 1.76 13.68
C ILE A 117 -3.75 2.09 12.96
N TYR A 118 -3.70 1.86 11.65
CA TYR A 118 -2.53 2.18 10.85
C TYR A 118 -2.25 3.69 10.78
N LEU A 119 -3.30 4.52 10.73
CA LEU A 119 -3.17 5.97 10.79
C LEU A 119 -2.53 6.41 12.13
N VAL A 120 -2.98 5.85 13.25
CA VAL A 120 -2.38 6.10 14.57
C VAL A 120 -0.91 5.68 14.60
N TYR A 121 -0.58 4.53 14.02
CA TYR A 121 0.81 4.09 13.86
C TYR A 121 1.65 5.09 13.06
N LEU A 122 1.18 5.56 11.90
CA LEU A 122 1.90 6.54 11.08
C LEU A 122 2.12 7.86 11.82
N VAL A 123 1.11 8.35 12.53
CA VAL A 123 1.22 9.57 13.35
C VAL A 123 2.23 9.37 14.49
N ALA A 124 2.21 8.22 15.16
CA ALA A 124 3.18 7.91 16.20
C ALA A 124 4.62 7.87 15.64
N MET A 125 4.82 7.23 14.49
CA MET A 125 6.13 7.17 13.82
C MET A 125 6.60 8.55 13.36
N PHE A 126 5.69 9.41 12.88
CA PHE A 126 6.01 10.80 12.55
C PHE A 126 6.64 11.54 13.74
N PHE A 127 6.06 11.41 14.92
CA PHE A 127 6.60 12.08 16.12
C PHE A 127 7.87 11.41 16.67
N LEU A 128 7.98 10.08 16.56
CA LEU A 128 9.13 9.33 17.09
C LEU A 128 10.39 9.51 16.23
N GLU A 129 10.23 9.52 14.93
CA GLU A 129 11.35 9.59 13.98
C GLU A 129 11.58 11.00 13.41
N ASN A 130 10.67 11.94 13.70
CA ASN A 130 10.66 13.30 13.14
C ASN A 130 10.76 13.31 11.60
N ASP A 131 10.12 12.30 10.97
CA ASP A 131 10.16 12.12 9.53
C ASP A 131 8.94 12.77 8.85
N TYR A 132 9.16 13.98 8.32
CA TYR A 132 8.11 14.76 7.64
C TYR A 132 7.53 14.05 6.40
N LYS A 133 8.22 13.06 5.85
CA LYS A 133 7.74 12.29 4.68
C LYS A 133 6.48 11.50 5.01
N LEU A 134 6.29 11.10 6.27
CA LEU A 134 5.11 10.39 6.73
C LEU A 134 3.82 11.22 6.68
N PHE A 135 3.93 12.54 6.51
CA PHE A 135 2.75 13.42 6.38
C PHE A 135 1.91 13.10 5.14
N LEU A 136 2.55 12.76 4.03
CA LEU A 136 1.85 12.45 2.77
C LEU A 136 1.03 11.17 2.82
N PRO A 137 1.55 10.02 3.28
CA PRO A 137 0.76 8.82 3.50
C PRO A 137 -0.46 9.05 4.40
N VAL A 138 -0.30 9.86 5.45
CA VAL A 138 -1.41 10.23 6.35
C VAL A 138 -2.50 10.97 5.59
N ILE A 139 -2.15 12.00 4.82
CA ILE A 139 -3.12 12.78 4.03
C ILE A 139 -3.85 11.88 3.03
N PHE A 140 -3.11 11.11 2.23
CA PHE A 140 -3.74 10.26 1.21
C PHE A 140 -4.60 9.14 1.82
N LEU A 141 -4.23 8.64 2.99
CA LEU A 141 -5.08 7.68 3.71
C LEU A 141 -6.40 8.33 4.15
N LEU A 142 -6.35 9.51 4.75
CA LEU A 142 -7.54 10.25 5.16
C LEU A 142 -8.43 10.60 3.97
N LEU A 143 -7.85 11.08 2.86
CA LEU A 143 -8.59 11.39 1.64
C LEU A 143 -9.23 10.13 1.05
N SER A 144 -8.52 9.00 1.02
CA SER A 144 -9.05 7.74 0.50
C SER A 144 -10.20 7.20 1.34
N LEU A 145 -10.09 7.27 2.68
CA LEU A 145 -11.17 6.86 3.58
C LEU A 145 -12.38 7.78 3.46
N GLY A 146 -12.16 9.11 3.48
CA GLY A 146 -13.22 10.09 3.33
C GLY A 146 -13.96 9.97 1.99
N ALA A 147 -13.20 9.86 0.89
CA ALA A 147 -13.78 9.68 -0.44
C ALA A 147 -14.57 8.36 -0.54
N SER A 148 -14.04 7.26 0.02
CA SER A 148 -14.73 5.96 0.04
C SER A 148 -16.03 6.03 0.82
N TYR A 149 -16.04 6.72 1.96
CA TYR A 149 -17.25 6.94 2.76
C TYR A 149 -18.29 7.73 1.98
N LEU A 150 -17.90 8.87 1.41
CA LEU A 150 -18.81 9.75 0.67
C LEU A 150 -19.39 9.07 -0.58
N VAL A 151 -18.60 8.24 -1.27
CA VAL A 151 -19.09 7.45 -2.42
C VAL A 151 -20.12 6.43 -1.97
N ASN A 152 -19.87 5.72 -0.87
CA ASN A 152 -20.81 4.73 -0.34
C ASN A 152 -22.12 5.37 0.14
N GLU A 153 -22.09 6.61 0.64
CA GLU A 153 -23.28 7.39 1.00
C GLU A 153 -24.01 8.01 -0.21
N GLY A 154 -23.49 7.85 -1.41
CA GLY A 154 -24.02 8.51 -2.61
C GLY A 154 -23.80 10.01 -2.66
N ARG A 155 -23.00 10.58 -1.74
CA ARG A 155 -22.71 12.02 -1.64
C ARG A 155 -21.59 12.48 -2.54
N ALA A 156 -20.80 11.56 -3.07
CA ALA A 156 -19.73 11.85 -4.01
C ALA A 156 -19.75 10.90 -5.20
N LEU A 157 -19.30 11.40 -6.33
CA LEU A 157 -19.18 10.60 -7.54
C LEU A 157 -17.98 9.64 -7.42
N LYS A 158 -18.11 8.44 -7.96
CA LYS A 158 -17.02 7.47 -8.11
C LYS A 158 -15.75 8.11 -8.72
N ARG A 159 -15.91 9.09 -9.61
CA ARG A 159 -14.80 9.82 -10.23
C ARG A 159 -13.92 10.53 -9.21
N ALA A 160 -14.48 11.09 -8.15
CA ALA A 160 -13.71 11.75 -7.09
C ALA A 160 -12.76 10.76 -6.39
N LEU A 161 -13.24 9.55 -6.09
CA LEU A 161 -12.42 8.50 -5.52
C LEU A 161 -11.31 8.07 -6.49
N LEU A 162 -11.64 7.86 -7.77
CA LEU A 162 -10.64 7.49 -8.79
C LEU A 162 -9.57 8.56 -8.96
N LEU A 163 -9.94 9.85 -8.93
CA LEU A 163 -8.99 10.96 -8.95
C LEU A 163 -8.09 10.98 -7.71
N THR A 164 -8.63 10.70 -6.52
CA THR A 164 -7.82 10.58 -5.29
C THR A 164 -6.80 9.46 -5.41
N VAL A 165 -7.20 8.29 -5.93
CA VAL A 165 -6.29 7.15 -6.15
C VAL A 165 -5.23 7.49 -7.19
N ALA A 166 -5.63 8.09 -8.32
CA ALA A 166 -4.70 8.50 -9.37
C ALA A 166 -3.70 9.55 -8.87
N ALA A 167 -4.15 10.53 -8.10
CA ALA A 167 -3.28 11.54 -7.49
C ALA A 167 -2.28 10.89 -6.50
N ASN A 168 -2.73 9.94 -5.68
CA ASN A 168 -1.86 9.22 -4.76
C ASN A 168 -0.77 8.43 -5.52
N LEU A 169 -1.15 7.70 -6.57
CA LEU A 169 -0.20 6.95 -7.39
C LEU A 169 0.77 7.87 -8.14
N ALA A 170 0.28 8.95 -8.74
CA ALA A 170 1.11 9.95 -9.40
C ALA A 170 2.09 10.60 -8.44
N PHE A 171 1.63 10.93 -7.23
CA PHE A 171 2.48 11.51 -6.20
C PHE A 171 3.57 10.53 -5.74
N ASN A 172 3.22 9.26 -5.51
CA ASN A 172 4.18 8.23 -5.17
C ASN A 172 5.25 8.06 -6.27
N ALA A 173 4.82 8.07 -7.54
CA ALA A 173 5.73 7.96 -8.67
C ALA A 173 6.65 9.19 -8.79
N LEU A 174 6.10 10.41 -8.65
CA LEU A 174 6.88 11.65 -8.65
C LEU A 174 7.86 11.69 -7.48
N TYR A 175 7.40 11.32 -6.28
CA TYR A 175 8.22 11.27 -5.10
C TYR A 175 9.39 10.29 -5.25
N ALA A 176 9.14 9.11 -5.81
CA ALA A 176 10.19 8.13 -6.12
C ALA A 176 11.19 8.63 -7.17
N ALA A 177 10.77 9.52 -8.08
CA ALA A 177 11.61 10.09 -9.13
C ALA A 177 12.43 11.30 -8.68
N LEU A 178 12.11 11.90 -7.51
CA LEU A 178 12.83 13.11 -7.05
C LEU A 178 14.24 12.77 -6.55
N PRO A 179 15.28 13.54 -6.97
CA PRO A 179 16.68 13.25 -6.63
C PRO A 179 16.99 13.41 -5.14
N TYR A 180 16.14 14.09 -4.37
CA TYR A 180 16.33 14.35 -2.93
C TYR A 180 16.17 13.11 -2.05
N ASN A 181 15.66 12.01 -2.57
CA ASN A 181 15.34 10.83 -1.78
C ASN A 181 16.45 9.77 -1.76
N GLY A 182 17.65 10.08 -2.23
CA GLY A 182 18.73 9.12 -2.29
C GLY A 182 18.45 7.92 -3.22
N ASN A 183 17.41 8.02 -4.05
CA ASN A 183 16.99 6.96 -4.94
C ASN A 183 18.04 6.71 -6.02
N PHE A 184 18.52 5.49 -6.10
CA PHE A 184 19.51 5.06 -7.09
C PHE A 184 19.09 5.41 -8.53
N ALA A 185 17.82 5.26 -8.88
CA ALA A 185 17.26 5.61 -10.18
C ALA A 185 17.35 7.11 -10.47
N ALA A 186 17.05 7.98 -9.50
CA ALA A 186 17.17 9.41 -9.65
C ALA A 186 18.64 9.86 -9.82
N ASN A 187 19.55 9.23 -9.11
CA ASN A 187 20.99 9.48 -9.27
C ASN A 187 21.54 9.05 -10.62
N MET A 188 21.01 7.97 -11.20
CA MET A 188 21.37 7.56 -12.58
C MET A 188 20.88 8.55 -13.63
N LEU A 189 19.65 9.06 -13.49
CA LEU A 189 19.08 10.04 -14.43
C LEU A 189 19.80 11.40 -14.40
N VAL A 190 20.31 11.80 -13.22
CA VAL A 190 21.03 13.08 -13.07
C VAL A 190 22.46 12.99 -13.59
N ARG A 191 23.07 11.81 -13.61
CA ARG A 191 24.48 11.66 -14.06
C ARG A 191 24.64 11.53 -15.56
N GLY A 192 23.56 11.35 -16.33
CA GLY A 192 23.65 11.25 -17.81
C GLY A 192 24.49 10.06 -18.30
N GLU A 193 24.58 9.01 -17.50
CA GLU A 193 25.26 7.75 -17.83
C GLU A 193 24.28 6.69 -18.30
#